data_79c8de31be3f2008377bca9cc47c6c15
#
_entry.id   79c8de31be3f2008377bca9cc47c6c15
#
_cell.length_a   1.000
_cell.length_b   1.000
_cell.length_c   1.000
_cell.angle_alpha   90.00
_cell.angle_beta   90.00
_cell.angle_gamma   90.00
#
_symmetry.space_group_name_H-M   'P 1'
#
loop_
_entity.id
_entity.type
_entity.pdbx_description
1 polymer ?
#
loop_
_entity_poly.entity_id
_entity_poly.type
_entity_poly.pdbx_seq_one_letter_code
_entity_poly.pdbx_strand_id
1 'polypeptide(L)'
;PRRADEVRVARIWQAALAVVDPGLRVRRNYPYRGVADGHTTVLRRVFPDGYAGIELEVNQGLLCAEPARVRRAVVASVRAVMDAARKGEWA
;
A
#
# COMPACT_ATOMS: atom_id res chain seq x y z
N PRO A 1 -6.99 6.58 2.14
CA PRO A 1 -7.96 6.17 1.11
C PRO A 1 -9.40 6.49 1.52
N ARG A 2 -10.21 6.90 0.56
CA ARG A 2 -11.62 7.24 0.82
C ARG A 2 -12.52 6.02 0.77
N ARG A 3 -12.22 5.07 -0.12
CA ARG A 3 -13.09 3.93 -0.39
C ARG A 3 -12.86 2.83 0.63
N ALA A 4 -13.95 2.13 0.98
CA ALA A 4 -13.87 1.07 1.98
C ALA A 4 -12.91 -0.06 1.57
N ASP A 5 -12.90 -0.43 0.31
CA ASP A 5 -12.00 -1.45 -0.21
C ASP A 5 -10.53 -0.99 -0.19
N GLU A 6 -10.29 0.29 -0.48
CA GLU A 6 -8.94 0.86 -0.38
C GLU A 6 -8.44 0.89 1.06
N VAL A 7 -9.30 1.25 1.99
CA VAL A 7 -8.97 1.21 3.43
C VAL A 7 -8.60 -0.21 3.86
N ARG A 8 -9.38 -1.18 3.40
CA ARG A 8 -9.14 -2.59 3.73
C ARG A 8 -7.82 -3.09 3.17
N VAL A 9 -7.54 -2.79 1.90
CA VAL A 9 -6.26 -3.15 1.26
C VAL A 9 -5.09 -2.47 1.96
N ALA A 10 -5.22 -1.20 2.30
CA ALA A 10 -4.18 -0.46 3.02
C ALA A 10 -3.87 -1.08 4.39
N ARG A 11 -4.89 -1.53 5.11
CA ARG A 11 -4.72 -2.23 6.39
C ARG A 11 -4.00 -3.56 6.22
N ILE A 12 -4.39 -4.33 5.21
CA ILE A 12 -3.74 -5.61 4.90
C ILE A 12 -2.28 -5.40 4.57
N TRP A 13 -1.98 -4.40 3.75
CA TRP A 13 -0.61 -4.11 3.34
C TRP A 13 0.23 -3.62 4.53
N GLN A 14 -0.31 -2.73 5.35
CA GLN A 14 0.38 -2.25 6.54
C GLN A 14 0.70 -3.40 7.50
N ALA A 15 -0.25 -4.30 7.71
CA ALA A 15 -0.05 -5.48 8.55
C ALA A 15 1.02 -6.41 7.95
N ALA A 16 1.00 -6.61 6.64
CA ALA A 16 2.00 -7.42 5.94
C ALA A 16 3.40 -6.83 6.09
N LEU A 17 3.56 -5.51 5.95
CA LEU A 17 4.83 -4.84 6.14
C LEU A 17 5.34 -5.01 7.57
N ALA A 18 4.46 -4.93 8.56
CA ALA A 18 4.83 -5.12 9.96
C ALA A 18 5.33 -6.54 10.24
N VAL A 19 4.79 -7.54 9.54
CA VAL A 19 5.24 -8.93 9.66
C VAL A 19 6.59 -9.13 8.95
N VAL A 20 6.71 -8.60 7.73
CA VAL A 20 7.92 -8.78 6.90
C VAL A 20 9.12 -8.06 7.50
N ASP A 21 8.92 -6.83 7.98
CA ASP A 21 9.99 -6.03 8.57
C ASP A 21 9.44 -5.11 9.66
N PRO A 22 9.34 -5.60 10.89
CA PRO A 22 8.77 -4.83 12.01
C PRO A 22 9.57 -3.59 12.39
N GLY A 23 10.82 -3.48 11.92
CA GLY A 23 11.65 -2.31 12.14
C GLY A 23 11.34 -1.13 11.24
N LEU A 24 10.54 -1.32 10.20
CA LEU A 24 10.14 -0.24 9.31
C LEU A 24 9.01 0.58 9.93
N ARG A 25 9.12 1.91 9.79
CA ARG A 25 8.02 2.81 10.17
C ARG A 25 7.10 2.98 8.97
N VAL A 26 5.85 2.58 9.11
CA VAL A 26 4.84 2.67 8.07
C VAL A 26 3.74 3.63 8.52
N ARG A 27 3.45 4.62 7.68
CA ARG A 27 2.41 5.61 7.95
C ARG A 27 1.45 5.69 6.77
N ARG A 28 0.17 5.88 7.06
CA ARG A 28 -0.85 6.12 6.06
C ARG A 28 -1.16 7.61 5.97
N ASN A 29 -1.36 8.11 4.75
CA ASN A 29 -1.69 9.51 4.49
C ASN A 29 -0.63 10.49 5.01
N TYR A 30 0.65 10.11 4.88
CA TYR A 30 1.76 10.94 5.32
C TYR A 30 2.88 10.89 4.27
N PRO A 31 3.45 12.04 3.91
CA PRO A 31 3.07 13.41 4.30
C PRO A 31 1.82 13.92 3.60
N TYR A 32 1.31 13.21 2.60
CA TYR A 32 0.14 13.61 1.81
C TYR A 32 -1.02 12.65 2.06
N ARG A 33 -2.23 13.17 1.91
CA ARG A 33 -3.43 12.33 1.92
C ARG A 33 -3.59 11.66 0.56
N GLY A 34 -3.94 10.37 0.55
CA GLY A 34 -4.19 9.65 -0.70
C GLY A 34 -5.34 10.24 -1.51
N VAL A 35 -6.32 10.87 -0.85
CA VAL A 35 -7.44 11.52 -1.53
C VAL A 35 -7.03 12.77 -2.32
N ALA A 36 -5.85 13.32 -2.05
CA ALA A 36 -5.34 14.50 -2.75
C ALA A 36 -4.63 14.14 -4.07
N ASP A 37 -4.40 12.87 -4.34
CA ASP A 37 -3.77 12.42 -5.57
C ASP A 37 -4.75 12.51 -6.73
N GLY A 38 -4.48 13.42 -7.68
CA GLY A 38 -5.33 13.64 -8.85
C GLY A 38 -5.42 12.42 -9.75
N HIS A 39 -4.34 11.64 -9.89
CA HIS A 39 -4.31 10.47 -10.77
C HIS A 39 -5.23 9.36 -10.24
N THR A 40 -5.09 8.99 -8.98
CA THR A 40 -5.97 7.98 -8.37
C THR A 40 -7.41 8.45 -8.30
N THR A 41 -7.65 9.75 -8.12
CA THR A 41 -8.99 10.33 -8.15
C THR A 41 -9.65 10.12 -9.51
N VAL A 42 -8.93 10.36 -10.60
CA VAL A 42 -9.43 10.14 -11.96
C VAL A 42 -9.75 8.65 -12.17
N LEU A 43 -8.84 7.77 -11.77
CA LEU A 43 -9.03 6.32 -11.95
C LEU A 43 -10.21 5.79 -11.14
N ARG A 44 -10.48 6.35 -9.96
CA ARG A 44 -11.66 5.99 -9.17
C ARG A 44 -12.96 6.33 -9.87
N ARG A 45 -12.98 7.43 -10.64
CA ARG A 45 -14.16 7.80 -11.43
C ARG A 45 -14.36 6.88 -12.62
N VAL A 46 -13.26 6.49 -13.30
CA VAL A 46 -13.31 5.61 -14.46
C VAL A 46 -13.69 4.19 -14.05
N PHE A 47 -13.16 3.73 -12.92
CA PHE A 47 -13.41 2.38 -12.40
C PHE A 47 -14.04 2.47 -11.02
N PRO A 48 -15.37 2.75 -10.94
CA PRO A 48 -16.04 2.90 -9.63
C PRO A 48 -16.05 1.63 -8.80
N ASP A 49 -16.00 0.46 -9.45
CA ASP A 49 -15.97 -0.83 -8.80
C ASP A 49 -14.70 -1.59 -9.17
N GLY A 50 -14.17 -2.36 -8.24
CA GLY A 50 -13.02 -3.23 -8.49
C GLY A 50 -11.68 -2.52 -8.61
N TYR A 51 -11.63 -1.23 -8.31
CA TYR A 51 -10.38 -0.47 -8.34
C TYR A 51 -9.98 -0.05 -6.92
N ALA A 52 -8.71 -0.26 -6.58
CA ALA A 52 -8.12 0.25 -5.34
C ALA A 52 -6.80 0.95 -5.70
N GLY A 53 -6.78 2.27 -5.56
CA GLY A 53 -5.59 3.06 -5.84
C GLY A 53 -4.85 3.40 -4.56
N ILE A 54 -3.63 2.88 -4.42
CA ILE A 54 -2.78 3.11 -3.26
C ILE A 54 -1.40 3.49 -3.75
N GLU A 55 -0.87 4.59 -3.24
CA GLU A 55 0.50 5.00 -3.50
C GLU A 55 1.40 4.54 -2.36
N LEU A 56 2.54 3.98 -2.74
CA LEU A 56 3.61 3.65 -1.80
C LEU A 56 4.76 4.62 -2.02
N GLU A 57 5.15 5.32 -0.95
CA GLU A 57 6.31 6.18 -0.97
C GLU A 57 7.37 5.64 -0.03
N VAL A 58 8.62 5.61 -0.49
CA VAL A 58 9.74 5.11 0.27
C VAL A 58 10.69 6.26 0.60
N ASN A 59 11.13 6.32 1.85
CA ASN A 59 12.13 7.29 2.28
C ASN A 59 13.42 7.09 1.48
N GLN A 60 13.91 8.15 0.83
CA GLN A 60 15.10 8.07 -0.02
C GLN A 60 16.35 7.70 0.76
N GLY A 61 16.51 8.20 1.98
CA GLY A 61 17.64 7.85 2.82
C GLY A 61 17.69 6.36 3.13
N LEU A 62 16.54 5.78 3.45
CA LEU A 62 16.42 4.35 3.69
C LEU A 62 16.70 3.55 2.42
N LEU A 63 16.17 3.97 1.29
CA LEU A 63 16.38 3.29 0.00
C LEU A 63 17.86 3.32 -0.39
N CYS A 64 18.54 4.44 -0.19
CA CYS A 64 19.97 4.55 -0.48
C CYS A 64 20.84 3.74 0.48
N ALA A 65 20.48 3.73 1.77
CA ALA A 65 21.26 3.03 2.79
C ALA A 65 21.04 1.52 2.77
N GLU A 66 19.80 1.08 2.53
CA GLU A 66 19.42 -0.33 2.64
C GLU A 66 18.50 -0.76 1.49
N PRO A 67 18.99 -0.71 0.23
CA PRO A 67 18.15 -1.01 -0.94
C PRO A 67 17.61 -2.44 -0.95
N ALA A 68 18.41 -3.41 -0.52
CA ALA A 68 17.98 -4.81 -0.48
C ALA A 68 16.87 -5.04 0.56
N ARG A 69 16.95 -4.35 1.70
CA ARG A 69 15.93 -4.41 2.74
C ARG A 69 14.61 -3.85 2.25
N VAL A 70 14.65 -2.69 1.61
CA VAL A 70 13.44 -2.05 1.06
C VAL A 70 12.82 -2.93 -0.02
N ARG A 71 13.63 -3.43 -0.95
CA ARG A 71 13.15 -4.31 -2.03
C ARG A 71 12.47 -5.56 -1.46
N ARG A 72 13.08 -6.21 -0.48
CA ARG A 72 12.52 -7.40 0.15
C ARG A 72 11.18 -7.09 0.83
N ALA A 73 11.11 -5.98 1.56
CA ALA A 73 9.89 -5.58 2.25
C ALA A 73 8.75 -5.30 1.27
N VAL A 74 9.03 -4.57 0.19
CA VAL A 74 8.03 -4.24 -0.83
C VAL A 74 7.55 -5.51 -1.53
N VAL A 75 8.45 -6.34 -2.03
CA VAL A 75 8.09 -7.55 -2.79
C VAL A 75 7.31 -8.53 -1.92
N ALA A 76 7.78 -8.81 -0.71
CA ALA A 76 7.11 -9.77 0.18
C ALA A 76 5.74 -9.27 0.64
N SER A 77 5.61 -7.96 0.94
CA SER A 77 4.34 -7.39 1.37
C SER A 77 3.32 -7.35 0.23
N VAL A 78 3.74 -7.01 -0.99
CA VAL A 78 2.85 -7.04 -2.15
C VAL A 78 2.35 -8.45 -2.42
N ARG A 79 3.21 -9.46 -2.32
CA ARG A 79 2.80 -10.86 -2.46
C ARG A 79 1.74 -11.24 -1.42
N ALA A 80 1.90 -10.81 -0.18
CA ALA A 80 0.92 -11.06 0.88
C ALA A 80 -0.42 -10.40 0.57
N VAL A 81 -0.40 -9.17 0.05
CA VAL A 81 -1.61 -8.46 -0.37
C VAL A 81 -2.31 -9.20 -1.51
N MET A 82 -1.57 -9.68 -2.50
CA MET A 82 -2.13 -10.43 -3.62
C MET A 82 -2.68 -11.79 -3.18
N ASP A 83 -2.04 -12.45 -2.22
CA ASP A 83 -2.55 -13.69 -1.65
C ASP A 83 -3.87 -13.45 -0.90
N ALA A 84 -3.97 -12.35 -0.15
CA ALA A 84 -5.20 -11.96 0.50
C ALA A 84 -6.33 -11.72 -0.51
N ALA A 85 -6.02 -11.10 -1.65
CA ALA A 85 -6.99 -10.90 -2.73
C ALA A 85 -7.52 -12.22 -3.27
N ARG A 86 -6.62 -13.19 -3.50
CA ARG A 86 -7.02 -14.53 -4.00
C ARG A 86 -7.89 -15.28 -3.02
N LYS A 87 -7.73 -15.04 -1.72
CA LYS A 87 -8.55 -15.65 -0.68
C LYS A 87 -9.87 -14.90 -0.45
N GLY A 88 -10.14 -13.83 -1.18
CA GLY A 88 -11.34 -13.04 -1.03
C GLY A 88 -11.33 -12.09 0.18
N GLU A 89 -10.18 -11.87 0.80
CA GLU A 89 -10.08 -11.06 2.01
C GLU A 89 -10.26 -9.57 1.76
N TRP A 90 -10.24 -9.15 0.50
CA TRP A 90 -10.53 -7.76 0.12
C TRP A 90 -12.04 -7.46 0.08
N ALA A 91 -12.83 -8.46 -0.11
CA ALA A 91 -14.28 -8.32 -0.30
C ALA A 91 -15.03 -7.99 1.01
#